data_8890bceecfc1d31973788e79383fe153
#
_entry.id   8890bceecfc1d31973788e79383fe153
#
_cell.length_a   1.000
_cell.length_b   1.000
_cell.length_c   1.000
_cell.angle_alpha   90.00
_cell.angle_beta   90.00
_cell.angle_gamma   90.00
#
_symmetry.space_group_name_H-M   'P 1'
#
loop_
_entity.id
_entity.type
_entity.pdbx_description
1 polymer ?
#
loop_
_entity_poly.entity_id
_entity_poly.type
_entity_poly.pdbx_seq_one_letter_code
_entity_poly.pdbx_strand_id
1 'polypeptide(L)'
;MSDLREKIIQTSLELFDRHGFHGVTVKQIVQQTNTSKGGFYHHFQSKDELLFVIHDTFITYVLKEAQAANVTHSSPIPKVQAIIQSFVQVFDLYKPHISVFYQESLYLKPAYEEEIKGKRDEFKRMVFNVIDEGQKSGHFRKELPLEITGMAILGMVNWIYKWYRRDGTYTIDQIAEVFTDLVLHFLLPGKEDSEYFRHMLKVPFFYESR
;
A
#
# COMPACT_ATOMS: atom_id res chain seq x y z
N MET A 1 20.93 11.70 -17.30
CA MET A 1 19.76 12.07 -18.13
C MET A 1 18.60 11.25 -17.60
N SER A 2 17.52 11.89 -17.10
CA SER A 2 16.32 11.12 -16.75
C SER A 2 15.80 10.46 -18.03
N ASP A 3 15.51 9.17 -17.95
CA ASP A 3 14.92 8.41 -19.04
C ASP A 3 13.64 9.11 -19.50
N LEU A 4 13.42 9.19 -20.82
CA LEU A 4 12.20 9.83 -21.39
C LEU A 4 10.93 9.17 -20.83
N ARG A 5 10.97 7.86 -20.57
CA ARG A 5 9.88 7.13 -19.96
C ARG A 5 9.51 7.72 -18.59
N GLU A 6 10.49 7.94 -17.74
CA GLU A 6 10.28 8.51 -16.40
C GLU A 6 9.75 9.95 -16.49
N LYS A 7 10.28 10.73 -17.41
CA LYS A 7 9.80 12.10 -17.65
C LYS A 7 8.31 12.12 -18.07
N ILE A 8 7.89 11.19 -18.93
CA ILE A 8 6.49 11.04 -19.32
C ILE A 8 5.63 10.69 -18.10
N ILE A 9 6.07 9.75 -17.26
CA ILE A 9 5.35 9.37 -16.03
C ILE A 9 5.17 10.57 -15.10
N GLN A 10 6.26 11.26 -14.75
CA GLN A 10 6.22 12.39 -13.82
C GLN A 10 5.34 13.53 -14.33
N THR A 11 5.48 13.90 -15.60
CA THR A 11 4.61 14.91 -16.23
C THR A 11 3.14 14.50 -16.21
N SER A 12 2.86 13.21 -16.44
CA SER A 12 1.49 12.71 -16.46
C SER A 12 0.87 12.64 -15.06
N LEU A 13 1.65 12.34 -14.04
CA LEU A 13 1.23 12.43 -12.64
C LEU A 13 0.75 13.85 -12.30
N GLU A 14 1.55 14.87 -12.65
CA GLU A 14 1.17 16.26 -12.41
C GLU A 14 -0.08 16.67 -13.18
N LEU A 15 -0.21 16.22 -14.44
CA LEU A 15 -1.37 16.53 -15.26
C LEU A 15 -2.64 15.84 -14.74
N PHE A 16 -2.56 14.57 -14.38
CA PHE A 16 -3.70 13.80 -13.87
C PHE A 16 -4.15 14.31 -12.51
N ASP A 17 -3.22 14.68 -11.63
CA ASP A 17 -3.54 15.28 -10.32
C ASP A 17 -4.31 16.60 -10.46
N ARG A 18 -3.94 17.43 -11.46
CA ARG A 18 -4.54 18.76 -11.67
C ARG A 18 -5.83 18.74 -12.50
N HIS A 19 -5.92 17.87 -13.49
CA HIS A 19 -6.97 17.92 -14.53
C HIS A 19 -7.80 16.66 -14.63
N GLY A 20 -7.48 15.65 -13.84
CA GLY A 20 -8.06 14.30 -13.92
C GLY A 20 -7.61 13.53 -15.18
N PHE A 21 -7.74 12.22 -15.15
CA PHE A 21 -7.33 11.35 -16.27
C PHE A 21 -8.03 11.73 -17.58
N HIS A 22 -9.34 11.95 -17.54
CA HIS A 22 -10.12 12.28 -18.76
C HIS A 22 -9.83 13.67 -19.32
N GLY A 23 -9.47 14.63 -18.45
CA GLY A 23 -9.12 15.99 -18.85
C GLY A 23 -7.76 16.12 -19.55
N VAL A 24 -6.95 15.06 -19.55
CA VAL A 24 -5.60 15.07 -20.12
C VAL A 24 -5.53 14.25 -21.40
N THR A 25 -4.90 14.83 -22.44
CA THR A 25 -4.64 14.18 -23.71
C THR A 25 -3.18 13.83 -23.91
N VAL A 26 -2.87 12.81 -24.71
CA VAL A 26 -1.49 12.49 -25.12
C VAL A 26 -0.79 13.70 -25.75
N LYS A 27 -1.53 14.56 -26.48
CA LYS A 27 -0.99 15.80 -27.06
C LYS A 27 -0.43 16.74 -25.97
N GLN A 28 -1.16 16.93 -24.87
CA GLN A 28 -0.68 17.75 -23.75
C GLN A 28 0.55 17.15 -23.09
N ILE A 29 0.55 15.82 -22.86
CA ILE A 29 1.69 15.10 -22.28
C ILE A 29 2.96 15.32 -23.12
N VAL A 30 2.88 15.07 -24.43
CA VAL A 30 4.07 15.21 -25.30
C VAL A 30 4.53 16.65 -25.45
N GLN A 31 3.63 17.62 -25.40
CA GLN A 31 3.99 19.05 -25.37
C GLN A 31 4.76 19.42 -24.12
N GLN A 32 4.29 19.01 -22.93
CA GLN A 32 4.98 19.32 -21.65
C GLN A 32 6.28 18.55 -21.47
N THR A 33 6.37 17.33 -21.97
CA THR A 33 7.61 16.55 -21.93
C THR A 33 8.62 16.97 -23.00
N ASN A 34 8.23 17.87 -23.92
CA ASN A 34 9.01 18.27 -25.07
C ASN A 34 9.46 17.06 -25.90
N THR A 35 8.53 16.14 -26.18
CA THR A 35 8.74 14.95 -27.01
C THR A 35 7.75 14.90 -28.16
N SER A 36 7.87 13.90 -29.04
CA SER A 36 6.92 13.64 -30.11
C SER A 36 5.88 12.60 -29.69
N LYS A 37 4.76 12.51 -30.46
CA LYS A 37 3.82 11.38 -30.30
C LYS A 37 4.52 10.04 -30.51
N GLY A 38 5.46 9.94 -31.44
CA GLY A 38 6.27 8.73 -31.66
C GLY A 38 7.09 8.38 -30.41
N GLY A 39 7.71 9.38 -29.74
CA GLY A 39 8.43 9.19 -28.48
C GLY A 39 7.53 8.70 -27.34
N PHE A 40 6.30 9.19 -27.25
CA PHE A 40 5.32 8.67 -26.29
C PHE A 40 4.95 7.20 -26.61
N TYR A 41 4.54 6.93 -27.85
CA TYR A 41 4.09 5.60 -28.26
C TYR A 41 5.21 4.54 -28.32
N HIS A 42 6.47 4.97 -28.29
CA HIS A 42 7.60 4.07 -28.08
C HIS A 42 7.62 3.47 -26.66
N HIS A 43 7.12 4.19 -25.66
CA HIS A 43 7.13 3.78 -24.26
C HIS A 43 5.79 3.26 -23.74
N PHE A 44 4.66 3.77 -24.27
CA PHE A 44 3.30 3.47 -23.82
C PHE A 44 2.38 3.34 -25.02
N GLN A 45 1.70 2.20 -25.17
CA GLN A 45 0.76 1.96 -26.27
C GLN A 45 -0.46 2.89 -26.21
N SER A 46 -0.80 3.37 -25.01
CA SER A 46 -1.96 4.24 -24.80
C SER A 46 -1.83 5.02 -23.49
N LYS A 47 -2.71 6.01 -23.31
CA LYS A 47 -2.87 6.74 -22.04
C LYS A 47 -3.39 5.81 -20.92
N ASP A 48 -4.18 4.81 -21.26
CA ASP A 48 -4.66 3.79 -20.30
C ASP A 48 -3.53 2.92 -19.78
N GLU A 49 -2.58 2.50 -20.65
CA GLU A 49 -1.40 1.77 -20.21
C GLU A 49 -0.51 2.63 -19.31
N LEU A 50 -0.37 3.91 -19.63
CA LEU A 50 0.35 4.84 -18.75
C LEU A 50 -0.32 4.95 -17.37
N LEU A 51 -1.65 5.04 -17.31
CA LEU A 51 -2.39 5.02 -16.04
C LEU A 51 -2.16 3.71 -15.28
N PHE A 52 -2.21 2.58 -15.97
CA PHE A 52 -1.89 1.28 -15.38
C PHE A 52 -0.48 1.25 -14.79
N VAL A 53 0.54 1.70 -15.54
CA VAL A 53 1.94 1.75 -15.05
C VAL A 53 2.07 2.62 -13.80
N ILE A 54 1.37 3.76 -13.77
CA ILE A 54 1.33 4.63 -12.58
C ILE A 54 0.76 3.87 -11.37
N HIS A 55 -0.34 3.16 -11.55
CA HIS A 55 -0.97 2.37 -10.49
C HIS A 55 -0.10 1.19 -10.07
N ASP A 56 0.54 0.53 -11.03
CA ASP A 56 1.36 -0.65 -10.81
C ASP A 56 2.65 -0.35 -10.02
N THR A 57 3.20 0.83 -10.21
CA THR A 57 4.50 1.20 -9.65
C THR A 57 4.54 1.04 -8.13
N PHE A 58 3.59 1.63 -7.41
CA PHE A 58 3.64 1.60 -5.95
C PHE A 58 3.17 0.25 -5.37
N ILE A 59 2.16 -0.42 -5.96
CA ILE A 59 1.71 -1.71 -5.45
C ILE A 59 2.76 -2.80 -5.66
N THR A 60 3.48 -2.74 -6.78
CA THR A 60 4.62 -3.63 -7.04
C THR A 60 5.75 -3.39 -6.04
N TYR A 61 6.02 -2.13 -5.66
CA TYR A 61 7.01 -1.81 -4.62
C TYR A 61 6.61 -2.45 -3.28
N VAL A 62 5.40 -2.19 -2.80
CA VAL A 62 4.93 -2.72 -1.51
C VAL A 62 4.98 -4.25 -1.47
N LEU A 63 4.58 -4.89 -2.57
CA LEU A 63 4.61 -6.35 -2.70
C LEU A 63 6.05 -6.89 -2.64
N LYS A 64 7.00 -6.27 -3.34
CA LYS A 64 8.42 -6.65 -3.31
C LYS A 64 9.02 -6.51 -1.92
N GLU A 65 8.73 -5.42 -1.21
CA GLU A 65 9.22 -5.20 0.16
C GLU A 65 8.66 -6.25 1.13
N ALA A 66 7.38 -6.60 0.99
CA ALA A 66 6.78 -7.66 1.79
C ALA A 66 7.41 -9.05 1.48
N GLN A 67 7.70 -9.33 0.22
CA GLN A 67 8.44 -10.55 -0.20
C GLN A 67 9.85 -10.57 0.40
N ALA A 68 10.57 -9.44 0.31
CA ALA A 68 11.90 -9.30 0.89
C ALA A 68 11.89 -9.49 2.42
N ALA A 69 10.93 -8.92 3.12
CA ALA A 69 10.75 -9.11 4.57
C ALA A 69 10.57 -10.58 4.94
N ASN A 70 9.78 -11.33 4.16
CA ASN A 70 9.56 -12.76 4.40
C ASN A 70 10.81 -13.62 4.17
N VAL A 71 11.67 -13.23 3.22
CA VAL A 71 12.93 -13.94 2.93
C VAL A 71 14.01 -13.59 3.96
N THR A 72 14.08 -12.31 4.34
CA THR A 72 15.15 -11.79 5.22
C THR A 72 14.97 -12.22 6.68
N HIS A 73 13.73 -12.32 7.14
CA HIS A 73 13.43 -12.58 8.55
C HIS A 73 12.81 -13.96 8.76
N SER A 74 13.28 -14.69 9.76
CA SER A 74 12.76 -16.01 10.13
C SER A 74 11.63 -15.94 11.18
N SER A 75 11.47 -14.81 11.87
CA SER A 75 10.47 -14.62 12.93
C SER A 75 9.34 -13.68 12.47
N PRO A 76 8.08 -13.93 12.87
CA PRO A 76 6.93 -13.10 12.47
C PRO A 76 7.01 -11.65 12.97
N ILE A 77 7.64 -11.38 14.12
CA ILE A 77 7.76 -10.02 14.65
C ILE A 77 8.55 -9.11 13.70
N PRO A 78 9.82 -9.39 13.35
CA PRO A 78 10.56 -8.55 12.41
C PRO A 78 9.97 -8.55 10.99
N LYS A 79 9.27 -9.62 10.57
CA LYS A 79 8.53 -9.61 9.28
C LYS A 79 7.44 -8.52 9.28
N VAL A 80 6.59 -8.52 10.32
CA VAL A 80 5.53 -7.50 10.46
C VAL A 80 6.14 -6.10 10.54
N GLN A 81 7.21 -5.90 11.32
CA GLN A 81 7.87 -4.60 11.44
C GLN A 81 8.33 -4.09 10.07
N ALA A 82 9.06 -4.90 9.31
CA ALA A 82 9.58 -4.52 7.99
C ALA A 82 8.44 -4.25 6.99
N ILE A 83 7.38 -5.07 6.99
CA ILE A 83 6.21 -4.88 6.12
C ILE A 83 5.50 -3.57 6.45
N ILE A 84 5.23 -3.28 7.73
CA ILE A 84 4.52 -2.04 8.11
C ILE A 84 5.38 -0.81 7.82
N GLN A 85 6.67 -0.84 8.12
CA GLN A 85 7.58 0.26 7.83
C GLN A 85 7.62 0.58 6.34
N SER A 86 7.83 -0.40 5.47
CA SER A 86 7.86 -0.20 4.02
C SER A 86 6.50 0.26 3.47
N PHE A 87 5.40 -0.28 4.02
CA PHE A 87 4.06 0.12 3.62
C PHE A 87 3.70 1.55 4.04
N VAL A 88 4.20 2.04 5.16
CA VAL A 88 4.07 3.46 5.54
C VAL A 88 4.96 4.34 4.65
N GLN A 89 6.21 3.96 4.43
CA GLN A 89 7.16 4.74 3.64
C GLN A 89 6.71 4.94 2.18
N VAL A 90 5.92 4.02 1.62
CA VAL A 90 5.41 4.14 0.25
C VAL A 90 4.58 5.41 0.04
N PHE A 91 3.90 5.90 1.09
CA PHE A 91 3.08 7.12 1.03
C PHE A 91 3.89 8.40 0.83
N ASP A 92 5.16 8.40 1.18
CA ASP A 92 6.09 9.47 0.81
C ASP A 92 6.77 9.21 -0.52
N LEU A 93 7.35 8.04 -0.71
CA LEU A 93 8.11 7.67 -1.91
C LEU A 93 7.28 7.82 -3.19
N TYR A 94 6.02 7.40 -3.16
CA TYR A 94 5.12 7.37 -4.31
C TYR A 94 3.89 8.26 -4.15
N LYS A 95 4.00 9.34 -3.35
CA LYS A 95 2.86 10.23 -3.07
C LYS A 95 2.07 10.67 -4.30
N PRO A 96 2.71 11.15 -5.41
CA PRO A 96 1.97 11.52 -6.61
C PRO A 96 1.24 10.34 -7.26
N HIS A 97 1.87 9.15 -7.31
CA HIS A 97 1.25 7.94 -7.85
C HIS A 97 0.03 7.52 -7.04
N ILE A 98 0.14 7.59 -5.71
CA ILE A 98 -0.95 7.22 -4.78
C ILE A 98 -2.11 8.21 -4.90
N SER A 99 -1.84 9.51 -5.06
CA SER A 99 -2.89 10.51 -5.32
C SER A 99 -3.69 10.15 -6.56
N VAL A 100 -3.03 9.93 -7.68
CA VAL A 100 -3.65 9.53 -8.95
C VAL A 100 -4.37 8.18 -8.80
N PHE A 101 -3.78 7.22 -8.08
CA PHE A 101 -4.42 5.92 -7.85
C PHE A 101 -5.79 6.05 -7.18
N TYR A 102 -5.90 6.79 -6.08
CA TYR A 102 -7.16 6.93 -5.35
C TYR A 102 -8.21 7.78 -6.09
N GLN A 103 -7.76 8.71 -6.92
CA GLN A 103 -8.66 9.58 -7.69
C GLN A 103 -9.16 8.91 -8.97
N GLU A 104 -8.29 8.16 -9.65
CA GLU A 104 -8.50 7.74 -11.04
C GLU A 104 -8.66 6.21 -11.21
N SER A 105 -8.70 5.44 -10.11
CA SER A 105 -8.79 3.96 -10.16
C SER A 105 -10.01 3.44 -10.93
N LEU A 106 -11.11 4.19 -10.92
CA LEU A 106 -12.34 3.83 -11.64
C LEU A 106 -12.19 3.85 -13.16
N TYR A 107 -11.13 4.46 -13.69
CA TYR A 107 -10.89 4.58 -15.14
C TYR A 107 -9.90 3.54 -15.67
N LEU A 108 -9.42 2.64 -14.84
CA LEU A 108 -8.63 1.50 -15.31
C LEU A 108 -9.48 0.60 -16.19
N LYS A 109 -8.90 0.14 -17.29
CA LYS A 109 -9.53 -0.92 -18.10
C LYS A 109 -9.63 -2.21 -17.29
N PRO A 110 -10.68 -3.03 -17.49
CA PRO A 110 -10.92 -4.23 -16.69
C PRO A 110 -9.71 -5.17 -16.55
N ALA A 111 -8.95 -5.38 -17.63
CA ALA A 111 -7.75 -6.24 -17.59
C ALA A 111 -6.66 -5.67 -16.69
N TYR A 112 -6.45 -4.35 -16.71
CA TYR A 112 -5.48 -3.67 -15.84
C TYR A 112 -5.96 -3.63 -14.38
N GLU A 113 -7.26 -3.41 -14.18
CA GLU A 113 -7.86 -3.44 -12.84
C GLU A 113 -7.69 -4.81 -12.19
N GLU A 114 -7.91 -5.91 -12.95
CA GLU A 114 -7.74 -7.26 -12.44
C GLU A 114 -6.29 -7.56 -12.06
N GLU A 115 -5.31 -7.11 -12.83
CA GLU A 115 -3.89 -7.26 -12.50
C GLU A 115 -3.52 -6.50 -11.22
N ILE A 116 -3.94 -5.23 -11.09
CA ILE A 116 -3.70 -4.43 -9.88
C ILE A 116 -4.39 -5.06 -8.67
N LYS A 117 -5.63 -5.55 -8.83
CA LYS A 117 -6.35 -6.27 -7.78
C LYS A 117 -5.62 -7.53 -7.36
N GLY A 118 -5.10 -8.32 -8.32
CA GLY A 118 -4.31 -9.51 -8.03
C GLY A 118 -3.11 -9.22 -7.13
N LYS A 119 -2.35 -8.15 -7.44
CA LYS A 119 -1.21 -7.71 -6.63
C LYS A 119 -1.62 -7.23 -5.23
N ARG A 120 -2.72 -6.49 -5.11
CA ARG A 120 -3.27 -6.08 -3.80
C ARG A 120 -3.70 -7.27 -2.96
N ASP A 121 -4.36 -8.26 -3.58
CA ASP A 121 -4.79 -9.46 -2.89
C ASP A 121 -3.60 -10.35 -2.48
N GLU A 122 -2.54 -10.37 -3.27
CA GLU A 122 -1.28 -11.05 -2.90
C GLU A 122 -0.63 -10.36 -1.70
N PHE A 123 -0.48 -9.04 -1.72
CA PHE A 123 0.06 -8.29 -0.58
C PHE A 123 -0.78 -8.52 0.70
N LYS A 124 -2.09 -8.44 0.59
CA LYS A 124 -3.01 -8.75 1.70
C LYS A 124 -2.77 -10.16 2.26
N ARG A 125 -2.68 -11.18 1.39
CA ARG A 125 -2.37 -12.56 1.83
C ARG A 125 -1.04 -12.65 2.56
N MET A 126 -0.01 -11.93 2.09
CA MET A 126 1.30 -11.95 2.76
C MET A 126 1.21 -11.39 4.18
N VAL A 127 0.51 -10.27 4.37
CA VAL A 127 0.26 -9.69 5.70
C VAL A 127 -0.49 -10.70 6.58
N PHE A 128 -1.55 -11.31 6.06
CA PHE A 128 -2.35 -12.30 6.81
C PHE A 128 -1.53 -13.53 7.17
N ASN A 129 -0.70 -14.05 6.26
CA ASN A 129 0.15 -15.20 6.51
C ASN A 129 1.16 -14.94 7.63
N VAL A 130 1.75 -13.74 7.70
CA VAL A 130 2.69 -13.39 8.78
C VAL A 130 1.97 -13.27 10.13
N ILE A 131 0.74 -12.75 10.15
CA ILE A 131 -0.07 -12.69 11.39
C ILE A 131 -0.45 -14.12 11.83
N ASP A 132 -0.91 -14.97 10.92
CA ASP A 132 -1.26 -16.36 11.20
C ASP A 132 -0.04 -17.18 11.70
N GLU A 133 1.12 -17.00 11.05
CA GLU A 133 2.39 -17.58 11.52
C GLU A 133 2.71 -17.16 12.96
N GLY A 134 2.53 -15.88 13.26
CA GLY A 134 2.75 -15.33 14.60
C GLY A 134 1.76 -15.87 15.63
N GLN A 135 0.50 -16.05 15.26
CA GLN A 135 -0.52 -16.66 16.13
C GLN A 135 -0.23 -18.13 16.39
N LYS A 136 0.10 -18.91 15.37
CA LYS A 136 0.43 -20.33 15.47
C LYS A 136 1.68 -20.59 16.32
N SER A 137 2.69 -19.74 16.17
CA SER A 137 3.94 -19.84 16.93
C SER A 137 3.87 -19.24 18.34
N GLY A 138 2.75 -18.60 18.71
CA GLY A 138 2.57 -17.99 20.03
C GLY A 138 3.23 -16.62 20.21
N HIS A 139 3.79 -16.04 19.15
CA HIS A 139 4.32 -14.68 19.18
C HIS A 139 3.21 -13.61 19.18
N PHE A 140 2.07 -13.92 18.56
CA PHE A 140 0.92 -13.03 18.48
C PHE A 140 -0.30 -13.61 19.19
N ARG A 141 -1.19 -12.74 19.57
CA ARG A 141 -2.43 -13.03 20.27
C ARG A 141 -3.34 -13.91 19.43
N LYS A 142 -3.64 -15.11 19.94
CA LYS A 142 -4.45 -16.13 19.24
C LYS A 142 -5.95 -15.82 19.24
N GLU A 143 -6.41 -15.04 20.20
CA GLU A 143 -7.81 -14.63 20.36
C GLU A 143 -8.25 -13.57 19.35
N LEU A 144 -7.32 -12.96 18.60
CA LEU A 144 -7.65 -11.98 17.57
C LEU A 144 -8.07 -12.69 16.28
N PRO A 145 -9.29 -12.44 15.76
CA PRO A 145 -9.69 -12.99 14.47
C PRO A 145 -8.76 -12.50 13.36
N LEU A 146 -8.13 -13.43 12.63
CA LEU A 146 -7.11 -13.13 11.63
C LEU A 146 -7.54 -12.09 10.59
N GLU A 147 -8.74 -12.30 10.01
CA GLU A 147 -9.24 -11.43 8.94
C GLU A 147 -9.51 -10.00 9.43
N ILE A 148 -10.17 -9.86 10.59
CA ILE A 148 -10.47 -8.55 11.17
C ILE A 148 -9.16 -7.84 11.54
N THR A 149 -8.23 -8.56 12.13
CA THR A 149 -6.91 -8.04 12.53
C THR A 149 -6.10 -7.54 11.34
N GLY A 150 -5.99 -8.36 10.29
CA GLY A 150 -5.27 -7.98 9.08
C GLY A 150 -5.92 -6.81 8.37
N MET A 151 -7.26 -6.78 8.25
CA MET A 151 -7.99 -5.66 7.64
C MET A 151 -7.90 -4.37 8.47
N ALA A 152 -7.91 -4.46 9.80
CA ALA A 152 -7.72 -3.30 10.66
C ALA A 152 -6.33 -2.67 10.47
N ILE A 153 -5.28 -3.49 10.44
CA ILE A 153 -3.90 -3.04 10.20
C ILE A 153 -3.78 -2.39 8.81
N LEU A 154 -4.26 -3.06 7.76
CA LEU A 154 -4.21 -2.51 6.40
C LEU A 154 -5.02 -1.22 6.27
N GLY A 155 -6.21 -1.15 6.87
CA GLY A 155 -7.05 0.05 6.87
C GLY A 155 -6.39 1.23 7.58
N MET A 156 -5.77 1.00 8.74
CA MET A 156 -5.05 2.01 9.49
C MET A 156 -3.91 2.61 8.66
N VAL A 157 -3.06 1.76 8.06
CA VAL A 157 -1.93 2.23 7.26
C VAL A 157 -2.43 2.91 5.98
N ASN A 158 -3.41 2.33 5.28
CA ASN A 158 -3.97 2.93 4.06
C ASN A 158 -4.51 4.35 4.29
N TRP A 159 -5.07 4.64 5.47
CA TRP A 159 -5.63 5.96 5.74
C TRP A 159 -4.61 7.10 5.71
N ILE A 160 -3.29 6.80 5.77
CA ILE A 160 -2.18 7.77 5.71
C ILE A 160 -2.31 8.67 4.48
N TYR A 161 -2.75 8.14 3.33
CA TYR A 161 -2.87 8.94 2.10
C TYR A 161 -3.78 10.16 2.23
N LYS A 162 -4.74 10.13 3.16
CA LYS A 162 -5.71 11.22 3.36
C LYS A 162 -5.13 12.41 4.11
N TRP A 163 -4.20 12.19 5.03
CA TRP A 163 -3.75 13.23 5.95
C TRP A 163 -2.24 13.49 5.93
N TYR A 164 -1.43 12.57 5.44
CA TYR A 164 0.01 12.77 5.40
C TYR A 164 0.42 13.87 4.42
N ARG A 165 1.27 14.77 4.90
CA ARG A 165 1.87 15.86 4.11
C ARG A 165 3.36 15.92 4.38
N ARG A 166 4.18 16.07 3.31
CA ARG A 166 5.64 16.23 3.42
C ARG A 166 6.06 17.48 4.19
N ASP A 167 5.24 18.52 4.12
CA ASP A 167 5.40 19.79 4.83
C ASP A 167 4.66 19.81 6.17
N GLY A 168 4.19 18.67 6.65
CA GLY A 168 3.48 18.51 7.91
C GLY A 168 4.41 18.44 9.12
N THR A 169 3.80 18.29 10.31
CA THR A 169 4.53 18.26 11.60
C THR A 169 5.41 17.01 11.76
N TYR A 170 4.99 15.89 11.18
CA TYR A 170 5.67 14.59 11.36
C TYR A 170 6.26 14.10 10.05
N THR A 171 7.50 13.58 10.13
CA THR A 171 8.13 12.89 9.00
C THR A 171 7.48 11.52 8.78
N ILE A 172 7.65 10.98 7.57
CA ILE A 172 7.13 9.64 7.28
C ILE A 172 7.78 8.56 8.15
N ASP A 173 9.05 8.72 8.52
CA ASP A 173 9.76 7.79 9.40
C ASP A 173 9.19 7.80 10.82
N GLN A 174 8.88 8.99 11.38
CA GLN A 174 8.20 9.09 12.67
C GLN A 174 6.83 8.44 12.64
N ILE A 175 6.08 8.61 11.55
CA ILE A 175 4.79 7.95 11.36
C ILE A 175 4.98 6.43 11.29
N ALA A 176 6.00 5.96 10.55
CA ALA A 176 6.30 4.53 10.43
C ALA A 176 6.66 3.90 11.78
N GLU A 177 7.47 4.58 12.59
CA GLU A 177 7.81 4.14 13.96
C GLU A 177 6.55 4.00 14.82
N VAL A 178 5.69 5.03 14.87
CA VAL A 178 4.47 5.02 15.68
C VAL A 178 3.50 3.93 15.19
N PHE A 179 3.30 3.79 13.89
CA PHE A 179 2.39 2.77 13.34
C PHE A 179 2.93 1.36 13.59
N THR A 180 4.24 1.16 13.49
CA THR A 180 4.87 -0.12 13.82
C THR A 180 4.68 -0.47 15.29
N ASP A 181 4.89 0.49 16.19
CA ASP A 181 4.68 0.33 17.63
C ASP A 181 3.21 -0.05 17.94
N LEU A 182 2.26 0.70 17.39
CA LEU A 182 0.82 0.42 17.56
C LEU A 182 0.46 -0.98 17.07
N VAL A 183 0.93 -1.39 15.89
CA VAL A 183 0.67 -2.73 15.34
C VAL A 183 1.25 -3.82 16.23
N LEU A 184 2.47 -3.64 16.71
CA LEU A 184 3.10 -4.61 17.61
C LEU A 184 2.37 -4.70 18.95
N HIS A 185 2.00 -3.58 19.56
CA HIS A 185 1.20 -3.60 20.80
C HIS A 185 -0.17 -4.25 20.61
N PHE A 186 -0.75 -4.11 19.43
CA PHE A 186 -2.00 -4.75 19.08
C PHE A 186 -1.85 -6.28 18.93
N LEU A 187 -0.74 -6.74 18.35
CA LEU A 187 -0.51 -8.15 18.05
C LEU A 187 0.13 -8.94 19.19
N LEU A 188 1.03 -8.32 19.97
CA LEU A 188 1.78 -9.01 21.01
C LEU A 188 0.89 -9.41 22.18
N PRO A 189 1.15 -10.56 22.83
CA PRO A 189 0.47 -10.92 24.07
C PRO A 189 0.73 -9.87 25.13
N GLY A 190 -0.33 -9.33 25.74
CA GLY A 190 -0.21 -8.43 26.87
C GLY A 190 0.43 -9.15 28.06
N LYS A 191 1.14 -8.43 28.93
CA LYS A 191 1.47 -8.94 30.25
C LYS A 191 0.14 -9.26 30.95
N GLU A 192 0.02 -10.45 31.53
CA GLU A 192 -1.22 -11.07 32.03
C GLU A 192 -2.03 -10.27 33.06
N ASP A 193 -1.54 -9.12 33.53
CA ASP A 193 -2.05 -8.40 34.70
C ASP A 193 -2.99 -7.21 34.41
N SER A 194 -3.40 -6.97 33.16
CA SER A 194 -4.38 -5.91 32.98
C SER A 194 -5.80 -6.48 32.84
N GLU A 195 -6.51 -6.45 33.96
CA GLU A 195 -7.96 -6.71 34.09
C GLU A 195 -8.79 -5.93 33.06
N TYR A 196 -8.26 -4.80 32.60
CA TYR A 196 -8.85 -3.92 31.59
C TYR A 196 -8.95 -4.58 30.20
N PHE A 197 -7.94 -5.34 29.78
CA PHE A 197 -7.96 -6.02 28.45
C PHE A 197 -8.84 -7.28 28.45
N ARG A 198 -9.03 -7.94 29.60
CA ARG A 198 -9.93 -9.11 29.71
C ARG A 198 -11.40 -8.77 29.49
N HIS A 199 -11.82 -7.52 29.69
CA HIS A 199 -13.21 -7.12 29.55
C HIS A 199 -13.62 -6.74 28.12
N MET A 200 -12.68 -6.28 27.27
CA MET A 200 -13.00 -5.77 25.94
C MET A 200 -13.21 -6.86 24.87
N LEU A 201 -12.71 -8.09 25.08
CA LEU A 201 -12.81 -9.19 24.10
C LEU A 201 -13.83 -10.26 24.48
N LYS A 202 -14.79 -9.95 25.34
CA LYS A 202 -15.86 -10.89 25.69
C LYS A 202 -17.01 -10.98 24.69
N VAL A 203 -16.81 -10.53 23.46
CA VAL A 203 -17.74 -10.83 22.38
C VAL A 203 -17.39 -12.21 21.85
N PRO A 204 -18.20 -13.27 22.12
CA PRO A 204 -17.98 -14.56 21.51
C PRO A 204 -18.23 -14.43 20.02
N PHE A 205 -17.16 -14.43 19.23
CA PHE A 205 -17.26 -14.61 17.80
C PHE A 205 -17.56 -16.09 17.51
N PHE A 206 -18.81 -16.50 17.70
CA PHE A 206 -19.28 -17.78 17.23
C PHE A 206 -19.52 -17.67 15.72
N TYR A 207 -18.56 -18.10 14.93
CA TYR A 207 -18.84 -18.60 13.61
C TYR A 207 -19.37 -20.04 13.79
N GLU A 208 -20.68 -20.20 13.91
CA GLU A 208 -21.30 -21.47 13.56
C GLU A 208 -21.16 -21.60 12.02
N SER A 209 -20.34 -22.56 11.61
CA SER A 209 -20.26 -23.02 10.23
C SER A 209 -21.67 -23.49 9.80
N ARG A 210 -22.24 -22.75 8.84
CA ARG A 210 -23.33 -23.27 8.01
C ARG A 210 -22.77 -23.76 6.69
#